data_72b718c3658dcebb3c739fa45429ce88
#
_entry.id   72b718c3658dcebb3c739fa45429ce88
#
_cell.length_a   1.000
_cell.length_b   1.000
_cell.length_c   1.000
_cell.angle_alpha   90.00
_cell.angle_beta   90.00
_cell.angle_gamma   90.00
#
_symmetry.space_group_name_H-M   'P 1'
#
loop_
_entity.id
_entity.type
_entity.pdbx_description
1 polymer ?
#
loop_
_entity_poly.entity_id
_entity_poly.type
_entity_poly.pdbx_seq_one_letter_code
_entity_poly.pdbx_strand_id
1 'polypeptide(L)'
;MIRGLIRLGLMGAGIGYAVDRLLAETDKGAGPGAIYSMVVIEAPIERVWAVLADIEGQTRWMHDMKAVRILTDGPVGVGTIGEADVRIFGISVTDPVTITEFQPPTRFALTHDGTFKGGGVFELEPGADGTTTIVRWDETLIPPVLPHLGAAVGSPILSAIFQADLERLRDLVEAETAQPAETAETPGTETADLNLP
;
A
#
# COMPACT_ATOMS: atom_id res chain seq x y z
N MET A 1 -2.30 41.27 22.65
CA MET A 1 -2.65 39.87 22.39
C MET A 1 -1.74 39.19 21.34
N ILE A 2 -1.46 39.75 20.18
CA ILE A 2 -0.63 39.13 19.10
C ILE A 2 0.78 38.73 19.55
N ARG A 3 1.48 39.58 20.37
CA ARG A 3 2.83 39.26 20.87
C ARG A 3 2.85 38.05 21.82
N GLY A 4 1.79 37.80 22.58
CA GLY A 4 1.65 36.61 23.43
C GLY A 4 1.47 35.33 22.65
N LEU A 5 0.64 35.36 21.59
CA LEU A 5 0.42 34.24 20.70
C LEU A 5 1.68 33.83 19.91
N ILE A 6 2.45 34.84 19.44
CA ILE A 6 3.70 34.58 18.74
C ILE A 6 4.73 33.93 19.69
N ARG A 7 4.83 34.40 20.96
CA ARG A 7 5.74 33.80 21.96
C ARG A 7 5.33 32.36 22.30
N LEU A 8 4.03 32.11 22.46
CA LEU A 8 3.52 30.76 22.73
C LEU A 8 3.79 29.81 21.56
N GLY A 9 3.61 30.27 20.32
CA GLY A 9 3.92 29.51 19.12
C GLY A 9 5.41 29.18 19.00
N LEU A 10 6.30 30.14 19.27
CA LEU A 10 7.75 29.92 19.24
C LEU A 10 8.23 28.97 20.34
N MET A 11 7.64 29.05 21.55
CA MET A 11 7.94 28.11 22.64
C MET A 11 7.46 26.69 22.27
N GLY A 12 6.27 26.54 21.70
CA GLY A 12 5.74 25.26 21.24
C GLY A 12 6.60 24.62 20.14
N ALA A 13 7.03 25.40 19.17
CA ALA A 13 7.94 24.95 18.12
C ALA A 13 9.31 24.52 18.66
N GLY A 14 9.86 25.27 19.62
CA GLY A 14 11.13 24.93 20.28
C GLY A 14 11.04 23.63 21.09
N ILE A 15 9.95 23.42 21.81
CA ILE A 15 9.72 22.16 22.56
C ILE A 15 9.56 20.99 21.57
N GLY A 16 8.75 21.15 20.53
CA GLY A 16 8.57 20.11 19.51
C GLY A 16 9.90 19.71 18.87
N TYR A 17 10.74 20.67 18.50
CA TYR A 17 12.06 20.40 17.96
C TYR A 17 12.98 19.68 18.96
N ALA A 18 12.99 20.08 20.24
CA ALA A 18 13.80 19.42 21.25
C ALA A 18 13.36 17.97 21.49
N VAL A 19 12.05 17.71 21.51
CA VAL A 19 11.51 16.35 21.63
C VAL A 19 11.87 15.51 20.41
N ASP A 20 11.74 16.05 19.20
CA ASP A 20 12.12 15.36 17.96
C ASP A 20 13.61 14.95 17.97
N ARG A 21 14.50 15.85 18.40
CA ARG A 21 15.93 15.55 18.54
C ARG A 21 16.20 14.47 19.58
N LEU A 22 15.48 14.49 20.70
CA LEU A 22 15.62 13.46 21.74
C LEU A 22 15.15 12.09 21.21
N LEU A 23 14.06 12.05 20.49
CA LEU A 23 13.58 10.82 19.84
C LEU A 23 14.57 10.31 18.80
N ALA A 24 15.20 11.19 18.02
CA ALA A 24 16.26 10.83 17.08
C ALA A 24 17.46 10.13 17.74
N GLU A 25 17.82 10.55 18.97
CA GLU A 25 18.92 9.92 19.72
C GLU A 25 18.56 8.54 20.28
N THR A 26 17.27 8.28 20.48
CA THR A 26 16.78 6.99 21.00
C THR A 26 16.46 5.98 19.90
N ASP A 27 16.28 6.44 18.67
CA ASP A 27 15.95 5.60 17.50
C ASP A 27 17.20 4.85 17.00
N LYS A 28 17.36 3.61 17.47
CA LYS A 28 18.55 2.77 17.22
C LYS A 28 18.32 1.77 16.10
N GLY A 29 17.87 2.18 14.93
CA GLY A 29 18.04 1.30 13.77
C GLY A 29 16.88 1.07 12.80
N ALA A 30 15.62 1.26 13.17
CA ALA A 30 14.52 1.11 12.24
C ALA A 30 14.25 2.40 11.44
N GLY A 31 14.76 3.55 11.94
CA GLY A 31 14.43 4.87 11.41
C GLY A 31 13.01 5.33 11.80
N PRO A 32 12.74 6.65 11.68
CA PRO A 32 11.42 7.18 11.98
C PRO A 32 10.40 6.67 10.95
N GLY A 33 9.20 6.34 11.42
CA GLY A 33 8.06 6.02 10.55
C GLY A 33 7.97 4.58 10.09
N ALA A 34 8.73 3.64 10.65
CA ALA A 34 8.63 2.23 10.34
C ALA A 34 7.27 1.65 10.81
N ILE A 35 6.60 0.93 9.93
CA ILE A 35 5.29 0.31 10.12
C ILE A 35 5.37 -1.12 9.60
N TYR A 36 4.89 -2.08 10.40
CA TYR A 36 4.89 -3.50 10.06
C TYR A 36 3.48 -4.04 10.10
N SER A 37 3.07 -4.73 9.03
CA SER A 37 1.78 -5.39 8.92
C SER A 37 1.94 -6.77 8.32
N MET A 38 1.07 -7.71 8.69
CA MET A 38 1.13 -9.08 8.17
C MET A 38 -0.26 -9.70 8.14
N VAL A 39 -0.49 -10.54 7.12
CA VAL A 39 -1.71 -11.34 7.00
C VAL A 39 -1.39 -12.70 6.38
N VAL A 40 -2.19 -13.71 6.74
CA VAL A 40 -2.22 -15.01 6.05
C VAL A 40 -3.49 -15.05 5.20
N ILE A 41 -3.34 -15.43 3.93
CA ILE A 41 -4.42 -15.48 2.93
C ILE A 41 -4.60 -16.92 2.47
N GLU A 42 -5.82 -17.44 2.47
CA GLU A 42 -6.16 -18.78 2.00
C GLU A 42 -6.26 -18.83 0.46
N ALA A 43 -5.12 -18.57 -0.18
CA ALA A 43 -4.98 -18.63 -1.64
C ALA A 43 -3.52 -18.89 -2.04
N PRO A 44 -3.28 -19.53 -3.21
CA PRO A 44 -1.93 -19.68 -3.77
C PRO A 44 -1.26 -18.33 -4.02
N ILE A 45 0.07 -18.30 -3.90
CA ILE A 45 0.88 -17.07 -3.99
C ILE A 45 0.67 -16.31 -5.30
N GLU A 46 0.46 -17.00 -6.41
CA GLU A 46 0.22 -16.39 -7.72
C GLU A 46 -1.11 -15.60 -7.76
N ARG A 47 -2.13 -16.08 -7.03
CA ARG A 47 -3.42 -15.39 -6.92
C ARG A 47 -3.31 -14.13 -6.08
N VAL A 48 -2.61 -14.23 -4.95
CA VAL A 48 -2.35 -13.07 -4.06
C VAL A 48 -1.53 -12.03 -4.82
N TRP A 49 -0.47 -12.46 -5.51
CA TRP A 49 0.38 -11.59 -6.32
C TRP A 49 -0.41 -10.87 -7.41
N ALA A 50 -1.29 -11.56 -8.12
CA ALA A 50 -2.07 -10.97 -9.21
C ALA A 50 -2.94 -9.79 -8.73
N VAL A 51 -3.48 -9.85 -7.50
CA VAL A 51 -4.28 -8.76 -6.91
C VAL A 51 -3.38 -7.66 -6.33
N LEU A 52 -2.29 -8.02 -5.65
CA LEU A 52 -1.37 -7.06 -5.03
C LEU A 52 -0.61 -6.23 -6.07
N ALA A 53 -0.14 -6.85 -7.15
CA ALA A 53 0.65 -6.22 -8.20
C ALA A 53 -0.20 -5.50 -9.27
N ASP A 54 -1.53 -5.60 -9.20
CA ASP A 54 -2.46 -4.77 -9.98
C ASP A 54 -2.47 -3.35 -9.39
N ILE A 55 -1.52 -2.52 -9.83
CA ILE A 55 -1.25 -1.20 -9.25
C ILE A 55 -2.50 -0.30 -9.28
N GLU A 56 -3.21 -0.23 -10.39
CA GLU A 56 -4.43 0.58 -10.51
C GLU A 56 -5.60 -0.02 -9.72
N GLY A 57 -5.62 -1.35 -9.57
CA GLY A 57 -6.59 -2.07 -8.76
C GLY A 57 -6.37 -2.01 -7.26
N GLN A 58 -5.25 -1.46 -6.75
CA GLN A 58 -4.97 -1.34 -5.33
C GLN A 58 -6.04 -0.53 -4.56
N THR A 59 -6.75 0.36 -5.24
CA THR A 59 -7.89 1.10 -4.66
C THR A 59 -9.03 0.22 -4.17
N ARG A 60 -9.08 -1.06 -4.57
CA ARG A 60 -10.11 -2.03 -4.15
C ARG A 60 -9.90 -2.50 -2.70
N TRP A 61 -8.67 -2.47 -2.22
CA TRP A 61 -8.32 -2.94 -0.87
C TRP A 61 -7.61 -1.89 -0.01
N MET A 62 -6.87 -0.94 -0.56
CA MET A 62 -6.34 0.22 0.18
C MET A 62 -7.43 1.28 0.34
N HIS A 63 -8.03 1.34 1.54
CA HIS A 63 -9.22 2.17 1.80
C HIS A 63 -8.98 3.67 1.58
N ASP A 64 -7.84 4.16 1.98
CA ASP A 64 -7.51 5.60 1.91
C ASP A 64 -6.93 6.02 0.55
N MET A 65 -6.59 5.07 -0.30
CA MET A 65 -6.16 5.30 -1.69
C MET A 65 -7.39 5.53 -2.58
N LYS A 66 -7.48 6.70 -3.21
CA LYS A 66 -8.65 7.12 -4.01
C LYS A 66 -8.45 6.93 -5.50
N ALA A 67 -7.24 7.05 -5.97
CA ALA A 67 -6.84 6.76 -7.34
C ALA A 67 -5.36 6.42 -7.41
N VAL A 68 -4.99 5.60 -8.37
CA VAL A 68 -3.59 5.38 -8.77
C VAL A 68 -3.51 5.58 -10.27
N ARG A 69 -2.46 6.23 -10.73
CA ARG A 69 -2.17 6.46 -12.15
C ARG A 69 -0.74 6.03 -12.43
N ILE A 70 -0.55 5.19 -13.45
CA ILE A 70 0.78 4.86 -13.96
C ILE A 70 1.18 5.94 -14.98
N LEU A 71 2.35 6.53 -14.80
CA LEU A 71 2.87 7.61 -15.64
C LEU A 71 3.91 7.12 -16.66
N THR A 72 4.45 5.92 -16.45
CA THR A 72 5.46 5.33 -17.34
C THR A 72 4.79 4.42 -18.34
N ASP A 73 5.11 4.55 -19.63
CA ASP A 73 4.65 3.65 -20.67
C ASP A 73 5.26 2.25 -20.55
N GLY A 74 4.49 1.23 -20.93
CA GLY A 74 4.95 -0.16 -20.99
C GLY A 74 4.49 -1.01 -19.80
N PRO A 75 5.04 -2.23 -19.67
CA PRO A 75 4.67 -3.15 -18.59
C PRO A 75 5.15 -2.64 -17.23
N VAL A 76 4.37 -2.93 -16.17
CA VAL A 76 4.74 -2.63 -14.79
C VAL A 76 6.00 -3.42 -14.40
N GLY A 77 6.96 -2.73 -13.79
CA GLY A 77 8.22 -3.31 -13.33
C GLY A 77 9.11 -2.30 -12.64
N VAL A 78 10.36 -2.66 -12.40
CA VAL A 78 11.34 -1.74 -11.81
C VAL A 78 11.51 -0.50 -12.66
N GLY A 79 11.44 0.69 -12.03
CA GLY A 79 11.50 1.99 -12.70
C GLY A 79 10.13 2.53 -13.16
N THR A 80 9.04 1.78 -13.00
CA THR A 80 7.69 2.30 -13.22
C THR A 80 7.42 3.43 -12.22
N ILE A 81 6.98 4.57 -12.75
CA ILE A 81 6.59 5.74 -11.96
C ILE A 81 5.07 5.83 -11.98
N GLY A 82 4.48 6.11 -10.83
CA GLY A 82 3.05 6.33 -10.66
C GLY A 82 2.77 7.48 -9.70
N GLU A 83 1.50 7.85 -9.60
CA GLU A 83 0.96 8.77 -8.60
C GLU A 83 -0.22 8.13 -7.89
N ALA A 84 -0.21 8.18 -6.58
CA ALA A 84 -1.30 7.74 -5.71
C ALA A 84 -1.99 8.96 -5.09
N ASP A 85 -3.30 9.08 -5.28
CA ASP A 85 -4.12 10.05 -4.55
C ASP A 85 -4.63 9.39 -3.26
N VAL A 86 -4.10 9.83 -2.13
CA VAL A 86 -4.43 9.28 -0.80
C VAL A 86 -5.20 10.30 0.01
N ARG A 87 -6.21 9.84 0.77
CA ARG A 87 -6.99 10.70 1.67
C ARG A 87 -7.12 10.08 3.05
N ILE A 88 -6.35 10.62 4.00
CA ILE A 88 -6.34 10.20 5.40
C ILE A 88 -6.88 11.34 6.27
N PHE A 89 -7.88 11.09 7.12
CA PHE A 89 -8.52 12.07 8.01
C PHE A 89 -8.97 13.37 7.32
N GLY A 90 -9.42 13.27 6.06
CA GLY A 90 -9.86 14.41 5.27
C GLY A 90 -8.75 15.23 4.61
N ILE A 91 -7.49 14.90 4.86
CA ILE A 91 -6.32 15.49 4.18
C ILE A 91 -6.04 14.67 2.94
N SER A 92 -6.03 15.32 1.77
CA SER A 92 -5.69 14.68 0.51
C SER A 92 -4.25 15.03 0.11
N VAL A 93 -3.51 14.01 -0.32
CA VAL A 93 -2.12 14.11 -0.79
C VAL A 93 -2.01 13.31 -2.08
N THR A 94 -1.38 13.88 -3.10
CA THR A 94 -0.89 13.10 -4.26
C THR A 94 0.55 12.74 -4.00
N ASP A 95 0.84 11.46 -3.99
CA ASP A 95 2.15 10.90 -3.69
C ASP A 95 2.75 10.25 -4.93
N PRO A 96 3.80 10.84 -5.54
CA PRO A 96 4.58 10.18 -6.57
C PRO A 96 5.35 9.00 -5.97
N VAL A 97 5.31 7.88 -6.67
CA VAL A 97 5.98 6.63 -6.27
C VAL A 97 6.79 6.05 -7.41
N THR A 98 7.89 5.39 -7.07
CA THR A 98 8.72 4.66 -8.06
C THR A 98 8.91 3.23 -7.59
N ILE A 99 8.62 2.26 -8.47
CA ILE A 99 8.86 0.84 -8.20
C ILE A 99 10.36 0.57 -8.23
N THR A 100 10.91 0.07 -7.12
CA THR A 100 12.34 -0.22 -6.94
C THR A 100 12.67 -1.70 -7.00
N GLU A 101 11.72 -2.57 -6.64
CA GLU A 101 11.84 -4.02 -6.80
C GLU A 101 10.53 -4.61 -7.33
N PHE A 102 10.64 -5.57 -8.25
CA PHE A 102 9.49 -6.27 -8.82
C PHE A 102 9.91 -7.69 -9.18
N GLN A 103 9.67 -8.63 -8.26
CA GLN A 103 10.09 -10.03 -8.36
C GLN A 103 8.88 -10.96 -8.19
N PRO A 104 8.07 -11.18 -9.25
CA PRO A 104 6.93 -12.07 -9.17
C PRO A 104 7.29 -13.50 -8.77
N PRO A 105 6.52 -14.17 -7.94
CA PRO A 105 5.38 -13.67 -7.18
C PRO A 105 5.73 -13.30 -5.73
N THR A 106 7.01 -13.02 -5.40
CA THR A 106 7.52 -13.01 -4.03
C THR A 106 7.81 -11.64 -3.45
N ARG A 107 8.16 -10.64 -4.27
CA ARG A 107 8.62 -9.35 -3.73
C ARG A 107 8.25 -8.16 -4.63
N PHE A 108 7.69 -7.13 -3.99
CA PHE A 108 7.37 -5.85 -4.59
C PHE A 108 7.83 -4.74 -3.66
N ALA A 109 8.57 -3.75 -4.18
CA ALA A 109 9.00 -2.60 -3.39
C ALA A 109 8.87 -1.30 -4.19
N LEU A 110 8.59 -0.21 -3.47
CA LEU A 110 8.49 1.13 -4.02
C LEU A 110 9.11 2.17 -3.08
N THR A 111 9.42 3.35 -3.62
CA THR A 111 9.80 4.53 -2.86
C THR A 111 8.75 5.63 -3.01
N HIS A 112 8.58 6.41 -1.94
CA HIS A 112 7.76 7.62 -1.90
C HIS A 112 8.62 8.83 -2.24
N ASP A 113 8.28 9.53 -3.32
CA ASP A 113 9.03 10.69 -3.81
C ASP A 113 8.33 12.03 -3.51
N GLY A 114 7.14 11.96 -2.90
CA GLY A 114 6.27 13.09 -2.57
C GLY A 114 6.60 13.82 -1.27
N THR A 115 5.55 14.25 -0.57
CA THR A 115 5.64 14.99 0.70
C THR A 115 6.22 14.12 1.82
N PHE A 116 5.79 12.88 1.90
CA PHE A 116 6.39 11.88 2.78
C PHE A 116 7.55 11.22 2.03
N LYS A 117 8.59 10.85 2.77
CA LYS A 117 9.73 10.11 2.23
C LYS A 117 9.78 8.72 2.85
N GLY A 118 10.41 7.79 2.16
CA GLY A 118 10.52 6.41 2.60
C GLY A 118 10.16 5.44 1.49
N GLY A 119 9.49 4.34 1.84
CA GLY A 119 9.08 3.34 0.86
C GLY A 119 8.44 2.14 1.50
N GLY A 120 7.77 1.35 0.68
CA GLY A 120 7.08 0.12 1.05
C GLY A 120 7.70 -1.10 0.42
N VAL A 121 7.69 -2.20 1.16
CA VAL A 121 8.12 -3.52 0.70
C VAL A 121 7.05 -4.54 1.05
N PHE A 122 6.56 -5.24 0.04
CA PHE A 122 5.73 -6.43 0.22
C PHE A 122 6.57 -7.67 -0.03
N GLU A 123 6.53 -8.59 0.92
CA GLU A 123 7.11 -9.93 0.80
C GLU A 123 6.01 -10.97 0.91
N LEU A 124 5.99 -11.90 -0.05
CA LEU A 124 5.03 -13.00 -0.11
C LEU A 124 5.77 -14.32 0.01
N GLU A 125 5.31 -15.17 0.91
CA GLU A 125 5.84 -16.53 1.12
C GLU A 125 4.69 -17.55 1.01
N PRO A 126 4.85 -18.62 0.21
CA PRO A 126 3.84 -19.67 0.18
C PRO A 126 3.83 -20.44 1.50
N GLY A 127 2.64 -20.83 1.96
CA GLY A 127 2.51 -21.78 3.04
C GLY A 127 3.02 -23.18 2.67
N ALA A 128 3.21 -24.03 3.65
CA ALA A 128 3.85 -25.34 3.46
C ALA A 128 3.10 -26.28 2.48
N ASP A 129 1.80 -26.11 2.34
CA ASP A 129 0.93 -26.88 1.44
C ASP A 129 0.69 -26.20 0.09
N GLY A 130 1.18 -24.96 -0.10
CA GLY A 130 0.98 -24.15 -1.30
C GLY A 130 -0.44 -23.60 -1.49
N THR A 131 -1.33 -23.81 -0.52
CA THR A 131 -2.73 -23.32 -0.58
C THR A 131 -2.93 -22.01 0.15
N THR A 132 -1.96 -21.61 0.95
CA THR A 132 -1.95 -20.36 1.71
C THR A 132 -0.76 -19.50 1.33
N THR A 133 -0.85 -18.19 1.61
CA THR A 133 0.22 -17.22 1.41
C THR A 133 0.35 -16.32 2.61
N ILE A 134 1.57 -16.13 3.09
CA ILE A 134 1.90 -15.14 4.11
C ILE A 134 2.32 -13.87 3.37
N VAL A 135 1.65 -12.76 3.63
CA VAL A 135 1.99 -11.43 3.11
C VAL A 135 2.53 -10.58 4.26
N ARG A 136 3.74 -10.05 4.11
CA ARG A 136 4.33 -9.03 4.99
C ARG A 136 4.42 -7.71 4.25
N TRP A 137 4.10 -6.64 4.94
CA TRP A 137 4.23 -5.28 4.44
C TRP A 137 5.02 -4.45 5.42
N ASP A 138 6.23 -4.08 5.02
CA ASP A 138 7.12 -3.18 5.72
C ASP A 138 7.03 -1.80 5.05
N GLU A 139 6.60 -0.80 5.80
CA GLU A 139 6.41 0.55 5.27
C GLU A 139 7.19 1.56 6.11
N THR A 140 7.77 2.55 5.46
CA THR A 140 8.41 3.70 6.11
C THR A 140 7.82 4.98 5.54
N LEU A 141 7.22 5.79 6.41
CA LEU A 141 6.68 7.10 6.05
C LEU A 141 7.28 8.17 6.96
N ILE A 142 8.19 8.96 6.40
CA ILE A 142 8.91 10.02 7.11
C ILE A 142 8.21 11.36 6.86
N PRO A 143 7.59 11.97 7.88
CA PRO A 143 6.96 13.27 7.76
C PRO A 143 7.98 14.37 7.41
N PRO A 144 7.59 15.42 6.67
CA PRO A 144 8.49 16.48 6.24
C PRO A 144 8.92 17.43 7.38
N VAL A 145 8.18 17.42 8.49
CA VAL A 145 8.42 18.27 9.66
C VAL A 145 8.39 17.41 10.92
N LEU A 146 9.41 17.58 11.79
CA LEU A 146 9.56 16.81 13.03
C LEU A 146 9.46 15.30 12.77
N PRO A 147 10.37 14.71 11.97
CA PRO A 147 10.23 13.35 11.43
C PRO A 147 10.07 12.29 12.53
N HIS A 148 10.84 12.38 13.63
CA HIS A 148 10.75 11.39 14.71
C HIS A 148 9.51 11.57 15.58
N LEU A 149 9.16 12.82 15.94
CA LEU A 149 7.94 13.10 16.71
C LEU A 149 6.68 12.80 15.88
N GLY A 150 6.66 13.22 14.62
CA GLY A 150 5.57 12.97 13.71
C GLY A 150 5.35 11.46 13.47
N ALA A 151 6.44 10.71 13.31
CA ALA A 151 6.39 9.27 13.21
C ALA A 151 5.93 8.60 14.51
N ALA A 152 6.47 9.00 15.66
CA ALA A 152 6.07 8.43 16.97
C ALA A 152 4.56 8.56 17.24
N VAL A 153 3.93 9.64 16.76
CA VAL A 153 2.48 9.85 16.89
C VAL A 153 1.71 9.16 15.76
N GLY A 154 2.22 9.21 14.54
CA GLY A 154 1.52 8.72 13.34
C GLY A 154 1.61 7.21 13.14
N SER A 155 2.76 6.59 13.43
CA SER A 155 2.99 5.17 13.13
C SER A 155 1.96 4.22 13.76
N PRO A 156 1.52 4.36 15.03
CA PRO A 156 0.50 3.48 15.58
C PRO A 156 -0.84 3.56 14.85
N ILE A 157 -1.19 4.74 14.38
CA ILE A 157 -2.44 4.97 13.62
C ILE A 157 -2.32 4.36 12.22
N LEU A 158 -1.20 4.63 11.54
CA LEU A 158 -0.93 4.08 10.21
C LEU A 158 -0.79 2.56 10.24
N SER A 159 -0.20 1.98 11.31
CA SER A 159 -0.17 0.52 11.50
C SER A 159 -1.56 -0.10 11.52
N ALA A 160 -2.51 0.53 12.20
CA ALA A 160 -3.89 0.04 12.24
C ALA A 160 -4.57 0.16 10.87
N ILE A 161 -4.31 1.22 10.11
CA ILE A 161 -4.83 1.42 8.75
C ILE A 161 -4.26 0.36 7.80
N PHE A 162 -2.95 0.17 7.76
CA PHE A 162 -2.28 -0.76 6.85
C PHE A 162 -2.59 -2.22 7.19
N GLN A 163 -2.73 -2.55 8.48
CA GLN A 163 -3.21 -3.87 8.89
C GLN A 163 -4.63 -4.11 8.38
N ALA A 164 -5.54 -3.14 8.50
CA ALA A 164 -6.89 -3.24 7.98
C ALA A 164 -6.93 -3.32 6.44
N ASP A 165 -5.98 -2.68 5.74
CA ASP A 165 -5.85 -2.79 4.29
C ASP A 165 -5.39 -4.20 3.87
N LEU A 166 -4.42 -4.80 4.56
CA LEU A 166 -4.05 -6.20 4.32
C LEU A 166 -5.21 -7.19 4.60
N GLU A 167 -6.04 -6.92 5.60
CA GLU A 167 -7.23 -7.73 5.86
C GLU A 167 -8.25 -7.62 4.72
N ARG A 168 -8.42 -6.44 4.12
CA ARG A 168 -9.25 -6.27 2.91
C ARG A 168 -8.67 -6.95 1.69
N LEU A 169 -7.33 -6.93 1.52
CA LEU A 169 -6.65 -7.70 0.48
C LEU A 169 -6.96 -9.19 0.63
N ARG A 170 -6.85 -9.73 1.86
CA ARG A 170 -7.22 -11.12 2.17
C ARG A 170 -8.65 -11.40 1.74
N ASP A 171 -9.59 -10.62 2.26
CA ASP A 171 -11.02 -10.84 2.02
C ASP A 171 -11.36 -10.77 0.52
N LEU A 172 -10.72 -9.86 -0.23
CA LEU A 172 -10.86 -9.74 -1.68
C LEU A 172 -10.33 -10.98 -2.42
N VAL A 173 -9.12 -11.41 -2.11
CA VAL A 173 -8.48 -12.55 -2.78
C VAL A 173 -9.22 -13.86 -2.48
N GLU A 174 -9.62 -14.08 -1.24
CA GLU A 174 -10.36 -15.28 -0.83
C GLU A 174 -11.75 -15.33 -1.49
N ALA A 175 -12.45 -14.19 -1.57
CA ALA A 175 -13.73 -14.11 -2.26
C ALA A 175 -13.60 -14.42 -3.78
N GLU A 176 -12.58 -13.87 -4.45
CA GLU A 176 -12.31 -14.14 -5.87
C GLU A 176 -11.88 -15.60 -6.10
N THR A 177 -11.18 -16.21 -5.14
CA THR A 177 -10.74 -17.61 -5.23
C THR A 177 -11.91 -18.58 -5.01
N ALA A 178 -12.88 -18.22 -4.17
CA ALA A 178 -14.06 -19.03 -3.88
C ALA A 178 -15.10 -19.00 -5.01
N GLN A 179 -15.07 -18.02 -5.91
CA GLN A 179 -15.96 -17.96 -7.07
C GLN A 179 -15.41 -18.86 -8.18
N PRO A 180 -16.09 -19.98 -8.55
CA PRO A 180 -15.68 -20.77 -9.71
C PRO A 180 -15.72 -19.85 -10.95
N ALA A 181 -14.72 -19.96 -11.82
CA ALA A 181 -14.75 -19.27 -13.11
C ALA A 181 -16.09 -19.58 -13.77
N GLU A 182 -16.94 -18.56 -13.91
CA GLU A 182 -18.21 -18.67 -14.60
C GLU A 182 -17.88 -19.14 -16.02
N THR A 183 -18.30 -20.37 -16.32
CA THR A 183 -18.03 -21.04 -17.57
C THR A 183 -18.47 -20.10 -18.68
N ALA A 184 -17.56 -19.61 -19.51
CA ALA A 184 -17.88 -18.89 -20.72
C ALA A 184 -18.83 -19.81 -21.53
N GLU A 185 -20.11 -19.49 -21.51
CA GLU A 185 -21.10 -20.16 -22.39
C GLU A 185 -20.62 -19.96 -23.82
N THR A 186 -20.19 -21.06 -24.42
CA THR A 186 -19.94 -21.13 -25.86
C THR A 186 -21.28 -20.81 -26.52
N PRO A 187 -21.38 -19.78 -27.38
CA PRO A 187 -22.61 -19.53 -28.15
C PRO A 187 -22.93 -20.77 -28.94
N GLY A 188 -24.11 -21.36 -28.66
CA GLY A 188 -24.60 -22.55 -29.32
C GLY A 188 -24.53 -22.41 -30.84
N THR A 189 -23.93 -23.41 -31.49
CA THR A 189 -23.96 -23.58 -32.93
C THR A 189 -25.42 -23.79 -33.35
N GLU A 190 -26.03 -22.72 -33.82
CA GLU A 190 -27.34 -22.79 -34.49
C GLU A 190 -27.17 -23.58 -35.76
N THR A 191 -27.58 -24.86 -35.72
CA THR A 191 -27.70 -25.68 -36.90
C THR A 191 -28.82 -25.13 -37.79
N ALA A 192 -28.43 -24.41 -38.85
CA ALA A 192 -29.35 -24.04 -39.93
C ALA A 192 -29.88 -25.30 -40.60
N ASP A 193 -31.14 -25.64 -40.36
CA ASP A 193 -31.89 -26.57 -41.15
C ASP A 193 -32.07 -26.01 -42.58
N LEU A 194 -31.26 -26.50 -43.50
CA LEU A 194 -31.45 -26.30 -44.93
C LEU A 194 -32.56 -27.26 -45.42
N ASN A 195 -33.80 -26.78 -45.42
CA ASN A 195 -34.87 -27.41 -46.13
C ASN A 195 -34.88 -26.84 -47.59
N LEU A 196 -34.52 -27.65 -48.59
CA LEU A 196 -34.66 -27.36 -50.02
C LEU A 196 -35.81 -28.17 -50.59
N PRO A 197 -36.57 -27.60 -51.53
CA PRO A 197 -37.76 -28.20 -52.12
C PRO A 197 -37.49 -29.37 -53.07
#